data_6cb29d786a099794680711707d790a0d
#
_entry.id   6cb29d786a099794680711707d790a0d
#
_cell.length_a   1.000
_cell.length_b   1.000
_cell.length_c   1.000
_cell.angle_alpha   90.00
_cell.angle_beta   90.00
_cell.angle_gamma   90.00
#
_symmetry.space_group_name_H-M   'P 1'
#
loop_
_entity.id
_entity.type
_entity.pdbx_description
1 polymer ?
#
loop_
_entity_poly.entity_id
_entity_poly.type
_entity_poly.pdbx_seq_one_letter_code
_entity_poly.pdbx_strand_id
1 'polypeptide(L)'
;MFVEKENYFYIEEFEKLGVKAIYTKKNAGNMSDYCPIENQIEGIQKENRKKLLEQFGFENKKSVMAFQTHSANVFVIDENTTKYYYEKECDIDGFLTKRKDIVIFTFYADCLPIFVYDKKNKVIGVWHSGWPGTFKEMMKSGLDKMKEIYKTNLKDVLMGLGIGMQQKYYEVGIEFYEKFSDKFGKETEFIKKSFYWNENTKKYHFDNTKFNEI
;
A
#
# COMPACT_ATOMS: atom_id res chain seq x y z
N MET A 1 14.19 6.60 -2.63
CA MET A 1 14.44 5.50 -3.62
C MET A 1 14.35 4.16 -2.91
N PHE A 2 13.82 3.10 -3.58
CA PHE A 2 13.87 1.74 -3.02
C PHE A 2 15.29 1.19 -3.10
N VAL A 3 15.77 0.70 -1.97
CA VAL A 3 17.09 0.04 -1.86
C VAL A 3 16.86 -1.44 -1.61
N GLU A 4 17.48 -2.29 -2.43
CA GLU A 4 17.33 -3.73 -2.37
C GLU A 4 18.25 -4.35 -1.30
N LYS A 5 17.69 -5.29 -0.54
CA LYS A 5 18.39 -6.23 0.34
C LYS A 5 18.08 -7.67 -0.07
N GLU A 6 18.63 -8.63 0.62
CA GLU A 6 18.46 -10.05 0.30
C GLU A 6 16.99 -10.45 0.24
N ASN A 7 16.19 -10.16 1.28
CA ASN A 7 14.80 -10.60 1.42
C ASN A 7 13.76 -9.47 1.49
N TYR A 8 14.18 -8.20 1.29
CA TYR A 8 13.28 -7.06 1.28
C TYR A 8 13.85 -5.88 0.48
N PHE A 9 12.98 -4.90 0.20
CA PHE A 9 13.33 -3.54 -0.20
C PHE A 9 12.97 -2.60 0.94
N TYR A 10 13.71 -1.49 1.08
CA TYR A 10 13.35 -0.41 1.99
C TYR A 10 13.42 0.94 1.27
N ILE A 11 12.74 1.95 1.81
CA ILE A 11 12.78 3.31 1.27
C ILE A 11 13.82 4.12 2.05
N GLU A 12 14.90 4.49 1.38
CA GLU A 12 16.06 5.14 1.99
C GLU A 12 15.71 6.45 2.69
N GLU A 13 14.83 7.25 2.09
CA GLU A 13 14.41 8.54 2.63
C GLU A 13 13.64 8.39 3.95
N PHE A 14 12.84 7.33 4.10
CA PHE A 14 12.17 6.99 5.36
C PHE A 14 13.17 6.53 6.41
N GLU A 15 14.12 5.68 6.01
CA GLU A 15 15.19 5.16 6.89
C GLU A 15 16.01 6.30 7.51
N LYS A 16 16.41 7.30 6.71
CA LYS A 16 17.14 8.50 7.18
C LYS A 16 16.34 9.31 8.20
N LEU A 17 15.03 9.17 8.24
CA LEU A 17 14.12 9.83 9.19
C LEU A 17 13.74 8.93 10.38
N GLY A 18 14.34 7.73 10.50
CA GLY A 18 14.08 6.77 11.56
C GLY A 18 12.78 5.99 11.39
N VAL A 19 12.22 5.94 10.18
CA VAL A 19 11.01 5.19 9.84
C VAL A 19 11.35 3.98 8.98
N LYS A 20 10.89 2.80 9.38
CA LYS A 20 11.05 1.56 8.60
C LYS A 20 9.86 1.41 7.63
N ALA A 21 10.10 1.61 6.34
CA ALA A 21 9.15 1.33 5.26
C ALA A 21 9.74 0.18 4.43
N ILE A 22 9.15 -1.01 4.58
CA ILE A 22 9.71 -2.28 4.10
C ILE A 22 8.72 -2.94 3.13
N TYR A 23 9.23 -3.43 2.00
CA TYR A 23 8.52 -4.31 1.08
C TYR A 23 9.27 -5.64 0.97
N THR A 24 8.66 -6.73 1.43
CA THR A 24 9.30 -8.05 1.44
C THR A 24 9.35 -8.68 0.05
N LYS A 25 10.41 -9.43 -0.24
CA LYS A 25 10.57 -10.23 -1.47
C LYS A 25 10.00 -11.63 -1.27
N LYS A 26 9.86 -12.39 -2.35
CA LYS A 26 9.32 -13.76 -2.32
C LYS A 26 10.12 -14.70 -1.40
N ASN A 27 11.44 -14.53 -1.31
CA ASN A 27 12.30 -15.33 -0.44
C ASN A 27 12.14 -15.05 1.05
N ALA A 28 11.45 -13.98 1.45
CA ALA A 28 11.01 -13.78 2.83
C ALA A 28 9.81 -14.66 3.21
N GLY A 29 9.22 -15.36 2.25
CA GLY A 29 8.05 -16.22 2.40
C GLY A 29 6.72 -15.47 2.33
N ASN A 30 5.63 -16.24 2.23
CA ASN A 30 4.29 -15.69 2.26
C ASN A 30 3.97 -15.12 3.65
N MET A 31 3.47 -13.89 3.68
CA MET A 31 3.12 -13.16 4.91
C MET A 31 1.61 -13.07 5.14
N SER A 32 0.80 -13.37 4.11
CA SER A 32 -0.66 -13.22 4.13
C SER A 32 -1.37 -14.50 4.54
N ASP A 33 -2.25 -14.40 5.53
CA ASP A 33 -3.12 -15.51 5.93
C ASP A 33 -4.28 -15.73 4.94
N TYR A 34 -4.53 -14.77 4.03
CA TYR A 34 -5.68 -14.78 3.11
C TYR A 34 -5.38 -15.35 1.72
N CYS A 35 -4.10 -15.54 1.41
CA CYS A 35 -3.65 -16.11 0.15
C CYS A 35 -2.74 -17.30 0.44
N PRO A 36 -3.29 -18.43 0.92
CA PRO A 36 -2.49 -19.62 1.14
C PRO A 36 -1.91 -20.10 -0.20
N ILE A 37 -0.63 -20.42 -0.20
CA ILE A 37 0.01 -21.08 -1.33
C ILE A 37 -0.17 -22.58 -1.12
N GLU A 38 -0.53 -23.28 -2.19
CA GLU A 38 -0.71 -24.73 -2.16
C GLU A 38 0.53 -25.44 -1.59
N ASN A 39 0.31 -26.45 -0.75
CA ASN A 39 1.36 -27.21 -0.05
C ASN A 39 2.21 -26.44 0.97
N GLN A 40 1.76 -25.28 1.45
CA GLN A 40 2.42 -24.60 2.56
C GLN A 40 2.08 -25.23 3.92
N ILE A 41 3.06 -25.16 4.83
CA ILE A 41 2.87 -25.54 6.23
C ILE A 41 1.85 -24.60 6.87
N GLU A 42 0.88 -25.14 7.58
CA GLU A 42 -0.12 -24.38 8.33
C GLU A 42 0.58 -23.39 9.32
N GLY A 43 0.14 -22.14 9.32
CA GLY A 43 0.70 -21.11 10.19
C GLY A 43 2.05 -20.52 9.77
N ILE A 44 2.63 -20.96 8.63
CA ILE A 44 3.94 -20.45 8.15
C ILE A 44 3.94 -18.93 7.97
N GLN A 45 2.82 -18.33 7.62
CA GLN A 45 2.67 -16.90 7.42
C GLN A 45 2.94 -16.14 8.72
N LYS A 46 2.42 -16.64 9.83
CA LYS A 46 2.66 -16.07 11.18
C LYS A 46 4.13 -16.17 11.56
N GLU A 47 4.75 -17.32 11.28
CA GLU A 47 6.18 -17.52 11.53
C GLU A 47 7.06 -16.62 10.67
N ASN A 48 6.71 -16.42 9.40
CA ASN A 48 7.43 -15.52 8.51
C ASN A 48 7.33 -14.06 9.01
N ARG A 49 6.14 -13.60 9.43
CA ARG A 49 5.98 -12.27 10.05
C ARG A 49 6.80 -12.13 11.33
N LYS A 50 6.83 -13.16 12.17
CA LYS A 50 7.62 -13.17 13.40
C LYS A 50 9.11 -13.00 13.10
N LYS A 51 9.67 -13.79 12.18
CA LYS A 51 11.08 -13.68 11.74
C LYS A 51 11.40 -12.29 11.19
N LEU A 52 10.49 -11.71 10.42
CA LEU A 52 10.65 -10.36 9.91
C LEU A 52 10.72 -9.32 11.06
N LEU A 53 9.85 -9.44 12.06
CA LEU A 53 9.86 -8.54 13.23
C LEU A 53 11.16 -8.69 14.03
N GLU A 54 11.61 -9.92 14.28
CA GLU A 54 12.88 -10.21 14.96
C GLU A 54 14.07 -9.61 14.20
N GLN A 55 14.10 -9.72 12.88
CA GLN A 55 15.15 -9.14 12.02
C GLN A 55 15.32 -7.63 12.23
N PHE A 56 14.25 -6.92 12.59
CA PHE A 56 14.26 -5.46 12.80
C PHE A 56 14.22 -5.06 14.29
N GLY A 57 14.24 -5.99 15.23
CA GLY A 57 14.11 -5.72 16.67
C GLY A 57 12.71 -5.21 17.04
N PHE A 58 11.67 -5.68 16.35
CA PHE A 58 10.27 -5.26 16.53
C PHE A 58 9.38 -6.36 17.10
N GLU A 59 9.97 -7.45 17.62
CA GLU A 59 9.25 -8.60 18.18
C GLU A 59 8.33 -8.22 19.37
N ASN A 60 8.62 -7.14 20.06
CA ASN A 60 7.81 -6.62 21.17
C ASN A 60 6.75 -5.59 20.74
N LYS A 61 6.67 -5.27 19.44
CA LYS A 61 5.65 -4.36 18.91
C LYS A 61 4.36 -5.09 18.55
N LYS A 62 3.25 -4.35 18.56
CA LYS A 62 1.95 -4.87 18.18
C LYS A 62 1.79 -4.80 16.65
N SER A 63 1.50 -5.93 16.05
CA SER A 63 1.24 -6.03 14.61
C SER A 63 -0.21 -5.70 14.30
N VAL A 64 -0.45 -4.71 13.43
CA VAL A 64 -1.77 -4.35 12.95
C VAL A 64 -1.92 -4.78 11.50
N MET A 65 -3.05 -5.40 11.16
CA MET A 65 -3.38 -5.85 9.81
C MET A 65 -4.89 -5.95 9.61
N ALA A 66 -5.34 -5.96 8.36
CA ALA A 66 -6.72 -6.17 7.98
C ALA A 66 -6.85 -7.14 6.81
N PHE A 67 -8.01 -7.76 6.67
CA PHE A 67 -8.42 -8.38 5.42
C PHE A 67 -8.71 -7.26 4.42
N GLN A 68 -7.83 -7.08 3.42
CA GLN A 68 -7.93 -6.03 2.41
C GLN A 68 -9.02 -6.36 1.39
N THR A 69 -9.92 -5.41 1.14
CA THR A 69 -11.11 -5.59 0.28
C THR A 69 -11.06 -4.75 -1.00
N HIS A 70 -9.93 -4.07 -1.25
CA HIS A 70 -9.76 -3.08 -2.31
C HIS A 70 -10.73 -1.88 -2.17
N SER A 71 -10.94 -1.46 -0.93
CA SER A 71 -11.65 -0.23 -0.59
C SER A 71 -10.74 1.01 -0.73
N ALA A 72 -11.24 2.17 -0.30
CA ALA A 72 -10.43 3.35 -0.07
C ALA A 72 -10.50 3.81 1.41
N ASN A 73 -10.80 2.87 2.30
CA ASN A 73 -10.97 3.16 3.72
C ASN A 73 -9.62 3.07 4.45
N VAL A 74 -9.29 4.16 5.15
CA VAL A 74 -8.09 4.26 5.97
C VAL A 74 -8.49 4.38 7.43
N PHE A 75 -7.99 3.46 8.26
CA PHE A 75 -8.26 3.40 9.69
C PHE A 75 -7.14 4.07 10.49
N VAL A 76 -7.52 4.80 11.54
CA VAL A 76 -6.57 5.47 12.44
C VAL A 76 -6.39 4.61 13.69
N ILE A 77 -5.16 4.16 13.92
CA ILE A 77 -4.76 3.47 15.13
C ILE A 77 -4.30 4.52 16.14
N ASP A 78 -5.11 4.74 17.16
CA ASP A 78 -4.87 5.69 18.25
C ASP A 78 -4.59 5.00 19.60
N GLU A 79 -4.52 5.76 20.67
CA GLU A 79 -4.24 5.26 22.02
C GLU A 79 -5.38 4.37 22.57
N ASN A 80 -6.61 4.55 22.07
CA ASN A 80 -7.78 3.77 22.48
C ASN A 80 -7.93 2.47 21.68
N THR A 81 -7.15 2.29 20.63
CA THR A 81 -7.23 1.12 19.78
C THR A 81 -6.66 -0.10 20.48
N THR A 82 -7.51 -1.08 20.75
CA THR A 82 -7.17 -2.34 21.41
C THR A 82 -7.24 -3.55 20.46
N LYS A 83 -7.95 -3.43 19.34
CA LYS A 83 -8.03 -4.45 18.28
C LYS A 83 -6.94 -4.19 17.24
N TYR A 84 -6.20 -5.23 16.86
CA TYR A 84 -5.06 -5.15 15.93
C TYR A 84 -5.20 -6.02 14.68
N TYR A 85 -6.30 -6.75 14.60
CA TYR A 85 -6.68 -7.54 13.44
C TYR A 85 -8.12 -7.19 13.05
N TYR A 86 -8.35 -6.91 11.77
CA TYR A 86 -9.63 -6.47 11.24
C TYR A 86 -10.09 -7.41 10.14
N GLU A 87 -11.27 -8.01 10.34
CA GLU A 87 -11.92 -8.93 9.43
C GLU A 87 -12.44 -8.19 8.18
N LYS A 88 -12.91 -8.94 7.20
CA LYS A 88 -13.40 -8.46 5.91
C LYS A 88 -14.51 -7.40 6.03
N GLU A 89 -15.38 -7.58 7.01
CA GLU A 89 -16.54 -6.70 7.27
C GLU A 89 -16.14 -5.30 7.69
N CYS A 90 -14.90 -5.12 8.17
CA CYS A 90 -14.38 -3.81 8.53
C CYS A 90 -14.00 -2.95 7.31
N ASP A 91 -13.82 -3.56 6.14
CA ASP A 91 -13.55 -2.90 4.85
C ASP A 91 -12.39 -1.90 4.92
N ILE A 92 -11.22 -2.34 5.46
CA ILE A 92 -10.04 -1.50 5.68
C ILE A 92 -8.92 -1.91 4.70
N ASP A 93 -8.38 -0.93 3.97
CA ASP A 93 -7.25 -1.10 3.06
C ASP A 93 -6.05 -0.20 3.39
N GLY A 94 -6.11 0.53 4.49
CA GLY A 94 -5.00 1.35 4.92
C GLY A 94 -5.06 1.73 6.39
N PHE A 95 -3.91 2.07 6.93
CA PHE A 95 -3.75 2.48 8.32
C PHE A 95 -2.94 3.75 8.45
N LEU A 96 -3.21 4.52 9.51
CA LEU A 96 -2.43 5.66 9.98
C LEU A 96 -2.21 5.57 11.49
N THR A 97 -1.03 5.96 11.97
CA THR A 97 -0.76 6.02 13.41
C THR A 97 0.39 6.95 13.76
N LYS A 98 0.37 7.49 14.99
CA LYS A 98 1.52 8.11 15.69
C LYS A 98 2.20 7.16 16.66
N ARG A 99 1.59 6.02 16.93
CA ARG A 99 2.05 5.07 17.94
C ARG A 99 3.36 4.42 17.49
N LYS A 100 4.35 4.42 18.39
CA LYS A 100 5.67 3.85 18.14
C LYS A 100 5.75 2.35 18.45
N ASP A 101 4.74 1.82 19.16
CA ASP A 101 4.63 0.41 19.51
C ASP A 101 3.89 -0.42 18.45
N ILE A 102 3.56 0.17 17.30
CA ILE A 102 2.81 -0.46 16.20
C ILE A 102 3.72 -0.78 15.03
N VAL A 103 3.53 -1.96 14.43
CA VAL A 103 3.97 -2.32 13.07
C VAL A 103 2.73 -2.60 12.23
N ILE A 104 2.60 -1.92 11.11
CA ILE A 104 1.49 -2.10 10.18
C ILE A 104 1.91 -3.09 9.10
N PHE A 105 1.09 -4.13 8.90
CA PHE A 105 1.21 -5.07 7.79
C PHE A 105 0.09 -4.84 6.79
N THR A 106 0.47 -4.76 5.52
CA THR A 106 -0.41 -4.81 4.36
C THR A 106 0.18 -5.80 3.36
N PHE A 107 -0.66 -6.48 2.60
CA PHE A 107 -0.27 -7.63 1.79
C PHE A 107 -0.49 -7.34 0.31
N TYR A 108 0.45 -7.79 -0.53
CA TYR A 108 0.47 -7.48 -1.94
C TYR A 108 0.92 -8.69 -2.75
N ALA A 109 0.34 -8.84 -3.93
CA ALA A 109 0.89 -9.62 -5.02
C ALA A 109 1.30 -8.65 -6.16
N ASP A 110 0.33 -7.90 -6.69
CA ASP A 110 0.50 -6.98 -7.81
C ASP A 110 0.03 -5.55 -7.51
N CYS A 111 -0.79 -5.39 -6.46
CA CYS A 111 -1.34 -4.11 -6.04
C CYS A 111 -0.25 -3.16 -5.52
N LEU A 112 -0.52 -1.85 -5.60
CA LEU A 112 0.41 -0.79 -5.23
C LEU A 112 0.37 -0.53 -3.71
N PRO A 113 1.49 -0.69 -2.97
CA PRO A 113 1.65 -0.11 -1.64
C PRO A 113 1.92 1.40 -1.73
N ILE A 114 1.28 2.16 -0.87
CA ILE A 114 1.51 3.59 -0.69
C ILE A 114 1.99 3.81 0.73
N PHE A 115 3.28 4.11 0.90
CA PHE A 115 3.88 4.45 2.19
C PHE A 115 3.81 5.95 2.41
N VAL A 116 3.42 6.38 3.60
CA VAL A 116 3.35 7.81 3.95
C VAL A 116 3.98 8.10 5.30
N TYR A 117 4.62 9.26 5.41
CA TYR A 117 5.16 9.78 6.65
C TYR A 117 4.99 11.29 6.73
N ASP A 118 4.21 11.75 7.70
CA ASP A 118 4.18 13.17 8.09
C ASP A 118 5.36 13.45 9.01
N LYS A 119 6.36 14.16 8.48
CA LYS A 119 7.61 14.48 9.18
C LYS A 119 7.40 15.37 10.40
N LYS A 120 6.39 16.26 10.36
CA LYS A 120 6.08 17.18 11.44
C LYS A 120 5.29 16.51 12.56
N ASN A 121 4.19 15.86 12.20
CA ASN A 121 3.28 15.24 13.17
C ASN A 121 3.72 13.83 13.60
N LYS A 122 4.77 13.26 12.95
CA LYS A 122 5.29 11.91 13.20
C LYS A 122 4.22 10.83 12.99
N VAL A 123 3.38 10.99 11.97
CA VAL A 123 2.37 10.02 11.55
C VAL A 123 2.96 9.13 10.47
N ILE A 124 2.91 7.83 10.67
CA ILE A 124 3.18 6.84 9.64
C ILE A 124 1.89 6.26 9.09
N GLY A 125 1.92 5.82 7.85
CA GLY A 125 0.84 5.05 7.26
C GLY A 125 1.29 4.20 6.10
N VAL A 126 0.48 3.19 5.81
CA VAL A 126 0.61 2.39 4.59
C VAL A 126 -0.79 2.05 4.09
N TRP A 127 -0.99 2.22 2.78
CA TRP A 127 -2.28 2.02 2.12
C TRP A 127 -2.12 1.03 0.96
N HIS A 128 -3.09 0.15 0.82
CA HIS A 128 -3.18 -0.80 -0.27
C HIS A 128 -4.02 -0.20 -1.39
N SER A 129 -3.43 -0.01 -2.57
CA SER A 129 -4.10 0.54 -3.74
C SER A 129 -3.99 -0.39 -4.94
N GLY A 130 -4.82 -1.43 -4.97
CA GLY A 130 -5.15 -2.12 -6.21
C GLY A 130 -5.96 -1.18 -7.12
N TRP A 131 -6.22 -1.55 -8.39
CA TRP A 131 -6.97 -0.69 -9.29
C TRP A 131 -8.36 -0.25 -8.74
N PRO A 132 -9.10 -1.09 -7.96
CA PRO A 132 -10.36 -0.61 -7.39
C PRO A 132 -10.15 0.45 -6.32
N GLY A 133 -9.07 0.33 -5.50
CA GLY A 133 -8.68 1.33 -4.52
C GLY A 133 -8.26 2.64 -5.18
N THR A 134 -7.46 2.56 -6.26
CA THR A 134 -7.08 3.72 -7.09
C THR A 134 -8.31 4.38 -7.70
N PHE A 135 -9.22 3.60 -8.27
CA PHE A 135 -10.49 4.11 -8.80
C PHE A 135 -11.37 4.77 -7.74
N LYS A 136 -11.36 4.27 -6.51
CA LYS A 136 -12.05 4.86 -5.34
C LYS A 136 -11.25 6.01 -4.69
N GLU A 137 -10.11 6.40 -5.26
CA GLU A 137 -9.26 7.50 -4.81
C GLU A 137 -8.63 7.25 -3.41
N MET A 138 -8.05 6.05 -3.21
CA MET A 138 -7.35 5.68 -1.96
C MET A 138 -6.33 6.75 -1.52
N MET A 139 -5.53 7.27 -2.46
CA MET A 139 -4.54 8.33 -2.19
C MET A 139 -5.20 9.56 -1.56
N LYS A 140 -6.26 10.06 -2.20
CA LYS A 140 -7.02 11.22 -1.73
C LYS A 140 -7.65 10.94 -0.36
N SER A 141 -8.29 9.78 -0.20
CA SER A 141 -8.93 9.36 1.06
C SER A 141 -7.93 9.36 2.21
N GLY A 142 -6.74 8.78 2.01
CA GLY A 142 -5.70 8.75 3.03
C GLY A 142 -5.16 10.13 3.38
N LEU A 143 -4.87 10.97 2.38
CA LEU A 143 -4.39 12.34 2.59
C LEU A 143 -5.43 13.23 3.28
N ASP A 144 -6.70 13.09 2.91
CA ASP A 144 -7.79 13.85 3.56
C ASP A 144 -7.96 13.40 5.01
N LYS A 145 -7.86 12.10 5.30
CA LYS A 145 -7.84 11.59 6.67
C LYS A 145 -6.67 12.14 7.49
N MET A 146 -5.48 12.25 6.91
CA MET A 146 -4.32 12.87 7.57
C MET A 146 -4.56 14.36 7.88
N LYS A 147 -5.15 15.11 6.93
CA LYS A 147 -5.52 16.51 7.16
C LYS A 147 -6.57 16.65 8.25
N GLU A 148 -7.62 15.83 8.20
CA GLU A 148 -8.74 15.86 9.16
C GLU A 148 -8.26 15.60 10.59
N ILE A 149 -7.57 14.47 10.80
CA ILE A 149 -7.24 13.96 12.15
C ILE A 149 -5.98 14.61 12.71
N TYR A 150 -4.94 14.75 11.89
CA TYR A 150 -3.62 15.19 12.35
C TYR A 150 -3.29 16.64 11.97
N LYS A 151 -4.19 17.32 11.23
CA LYS A 151 -3.94 18.67 10.69
C LYS A 151 -2.67 18.70 9.83
N THR A 152 -2.42 17.63 9.10
CA THR A 152 -1.24 17.44 8.27
C THR A 152 -1.18 18.50 7.16
N ASN A 153 -0.03 19.16 7.02
CA ASN A 153 0.28 19.96 5.84
C ASN A 153 0.97 19.03 4.82
N LEU A 154 0.48 18.98 3.58
CA LEU A 154 1.03 18.11 2.55
C LEU A 154 2.51 18.34 2.24
N LYS A 155 3.04 19.54 2.49
CA LYS A 155 4.48 19.88 2.37
C LYS A 155 5.35 19.10 3.36
N ASP A 156 4.77 18.62 4.45
CA ASP A 156 5.45 17.85 5.48
C ASP A 156 5.38 16.33 5.23
N VAL A 157 4.61 15.92 4.21
CA VAL A 157 4.40 14.50 3.87
C VAL A 157 5.49 14.00 2.93
N LEU A 158 6.15 12.93 3.33
CA LEU A 158 6.97 12.09 2.47
C LEU A 158 6.15 10.88 2.04
N MET A 159 6.14 10.59 0.75
CA MET A 159 5.44 9.44 0.19
C MET A 159 6.40 8.53 -0.57
N GLY A 160 6.13 7.23 -0.52
CA GLY A 160 6.78 6.23 -1.33
C GLY A 160 5.73 5.37 -2.01
N LEU A 161 5.70 5.38 -3.32
CA LEU A 161 4.87 4.50 -4.13
C LEU A 161 5.67 3.23 -4.39
N GLY A 162 5.15 2.12 -3.90
CA GLY A 162 5.90 0.90 -3.83
C GLY A 162 5.93 0.09 -5.10
N ILE A 163 6.47 -1.10 -4.95
CA ILE A 163 6.60 -2.06 -6.04
C ILE A 163 5.21 -2.66 -6.30
N GLY A 164 4.67 -2.37 -7.46
CA GLY A 164 3.43 -2.92 -7.96
C GLY A 164 3.59 -3.44 -9.38
N MET A 165 2.48 -3.89 -9.99
CA MET A 165 2.48 -4.34 -11.38
C MET A 165 2.89 -3.18 -12.31
N GLN A 166 3.91 -3.42 -13.12
CA GLN A 166 4.42 -2.42 -14.08
C GLN A 166 3.50 -2.34 -15.30
N GLN A 167 3.38 -1.16 -15.90
CA GLN A 167 2.52 -0.88 -17.05
C GLN A 167 2.63 -1.91 -18.16
N LYS A 168 3.83 -2.32 -18.54
CA LYS A 168 4.06 -3.28 -19.64
C LYS A 168 3.42 -4.65 -19.45
N TYR A 169 3.10 -4.99 -18.18
CA TYR A 169 2.46 -6.25 -17.81
C TYR A 169 0.99 -6.08 -17.40
N TYR A 170 0.53 -4.83 -17.26
CA TYR A 170 -0.81 -4.53 -16.77
C TYR A 170 -1.78 -4.28 -17.92
N GLU A 171 -2.03 -5.32 -18.69
CA GLU A 171 -2.97 -5.28 -19.81
C GLU A 171 -4.41 -5.24 -19.32
N VAL A 172 -5.22 -4.31 -19.86
CA VAL A 172 -6.61 -4.09 -19.49
C VAL A 172 -7.48 -3.91 -20.75
N GLY A 173 -8.78 -4.23 -20.65
CA GLY A 173 -9.73 -4.04 -21.73
C GLY A 173 -10.11 -2.57 -21.93
N ILE A 174 -10.84 -2.30 -23.03
CA ILE A 174 -11.33 -0.97 -23.36
C ILE A 174 -12.31 -0.45 -22.31
N GLU A 175 -13.15 -1.33 -21.78
CA GLU A 175 -14.13 -1.03 -20.74
C GLU A 175 -13.47 -0.50 -19.44
N PHE A 176 -12.26 -0.96 -19.15
CA PHE A 176 -11.49 -0.47 -18.01
C PHE A 176 -11.01 0.97 -18.26
N TYR A 177 -10.48 1.24 -19.46
CA TYR A 177 -10.07 2.59 -19.87
C TYR A 177 -11.25 3.56 -19.86
N GLU A 178 -12.38 3.16 -20.44
CA GLU A 178 -13.62 3.97 -20.48
C GLU A 178 -14.08 4.31 -19.06
N LYS A 179 -14.16 3.32 -18.16
CA LYS A 179 -14.54 3.52 -16.77
C LYS A 179 -13.68 4.57 -16.05
N PHE A 180 -12.37 4.53 -16.25
CA PHE A 180 -11.47 5.54 -15.67
C PHE A 180 -11.62 6.90 -16.35
N SER A 181 -11.74 6.93 -17.68
CA SER A 181 -11.90 8.14 -18.47
C SER A 181 -13.19 8.89 -18.14
N ASP A 182 -14.28 8.16 -17.92
CA ASP A 182 -15.58 8.74 -17.54
C ASP A 182 -15.52 9.39 -16.16
N LYS A 183 -14.85 8.73 -15.19
CA LYS A 183 -14.75 9.26 -13.83
C LYS A 183 -13.78 10.43 -13.73
N PHE A 184 -12.59 10.32 -14.32
CA PHE A 184 -11.49 11.25 -14.10
C PHE A 184 -11.31 12.28 -15.23
N GLY A 185 -12.03 12.11 -16.33
CA GLY A 185 -11.95 12.97 -17.51
C GLY A 185 -10.83 12.54 -18.48
N LYS A 186 -11.22 12.19 -19.71
CA LYS A 186 -10.35 11.64 -20.78
C LYS A 186 -9.12 12.53 -21.07
N GLU A 187 -9.28 13.84 -20.96
CA GLU A 187 -8.24 14.83 -21.28
C GLU A 187 -7.30 15.17 -20.10
N THR A 188 -7.54 14.57 -18.93
CA THR A 188 -6.70 14.83 -17.76
C THR A 188 -5.34 14.16 -17.86
N GLU A 189 -4.36 14.70 -17.12
CA GLU A 189 -3.02 14.12 -16.98
C GLU A 189 -3.08 12.69 -16.41
N PHE A 190 -4.02 12.42 -15.48
CA PHE A 190 -4.26 11.08 -14.93
C PHE A 190 -4.43 10.04 -16.03
N ILE A 191 -5.32 10.29 -16.98
CA ILE A 191 -5.62 9.35 -18.05
C ILE A 191 -4.51 9.34 -19.10
N LYS A 192 -4.08 10.51 -19.59
CA LYS A 192 -3.07 10.60 -20.66
C LYS A 192 -1.74 9.97 -20.32
N LYS A 193 -1.30 10.05 -19.07
CA LYS A 193 0.01 9.54 -18.63
C LYS A 193 -0.01 8.12 -18.10
N SER A 194 -1.19 7.61 -17.73
CA SER A 194 -1.32 6.30 -17.08
C SER A 194 -1.84 5.20 -17.99
N PHE A 195 -2.33 5.54 -19.18
CA PHE A 195 -2.82 4.57 -20.14
C PHE A 195 -2.02 4.62 -21.45
N TYR A 196 -1.62 3.45 -21.91
CA TYR A 196 -0.95 3.26 -23.20
C TYR A 196 -1.76 2.26 -24.03
N TRP A 197 -2.11 2.63 -25.27
CA TRP A 197 -2.75 1.73 -26.22
C TRP A 197 -1.72 0.89 -26.96
N ASN A 198 -1.87 -0.43 -26.93
CA ASN A 198 -1.02 -1.37 -27.64
C ASN A 198 -1.67 -1.81 -28.95
N GLU A 199 -1.15 -1.37 -30.07
CA GLU A 199 -1.69 -1.68 -31.41
C GLU A 199 -1.63 -3.17 -31.75
N ASN A 200 -0.68 -3.91 -31.20
CA ASN A 200 -0.51 -5.34 -31.49
C ASN A 200 -1.57 -6.19 -30.74
N THR A 201 -1.81 -5.89 -29.48
CA THR A 201 -2.77 -6.67 -28.65
C THR A 201 -4.18 -6.10 -28.69
N LYS A 202 -4.34 -4.88 -29.22
CA LYS A 202 -5.62 -4.13 -29.22
C LYS A 202 -6.19 -3.96 -27.79
N LYS A 203 -5.30 -3.69 -26.83
CA LYS A 203 -5.64 -3.45 -25.45
C LYS A 203 -4.89 -2.25 -24.89
N TYR A 204 -5.38 -1.73 -23.77
CA TYR A 204 -4.66 -0.73 -23.00
C TYR A 204 -3.70 -1.39 -22.02
N HIS A 205 -2.63 -0.68 -21.70
CA HIS A 205 -1.77 -0.99 -20.57
C HIS A 205 -1.92 0.13 -19.54
N PHE A 206 -2.19 -0.23 -18.29
CA PHE A 206 -2.43 0.71 -17.20
C PHE A 206 -1.21 0.85 -16.29
N ASP A 207 -0.81 2.07 -15.99
CA ASP A 207 0.22 2.39 -15.00
C ASP A 207 -0.42 2.90 -13.71
N ASN A 208 -0.65 1.99 -12.77
CA ASN A 208 -1.25 2.31 -11.48
C ASN A 208 -0.34 3.21 -10.63
N THR A 209 0.98 3.03 -10.75
CA THR A 209 1.95 3.88 -10.03
C THR A 209 1.88 5.31 -10.56
N LYS A 210 1.97 5.47 -11.87
CA LYS A 210 1.91 6.78 -12.52
C LYS A 210 0.61 7.52 -12.25
N PHE A 211 -0.51 6.79 -12.25
CA PHE A 211 -1.83 7.36 -11.92
C PHE A 211 -1.86 7.97 -10.52
N ASN A 212 -1.20 7.35 -9.54
CA ASN A 212 -1.14 7.84 -8.16
C ASN A 212 -0.02 8.88 -7.93
N GLU A 213 0.89 9.11 -8.88
CA GLU A 213 1.92 10.17 -8.79
C GLU A 213 1.40 11.56 -9.19
N ILE A 214 0.34 11.64 -9.99
CA ILE A 214 -0.23 12.87 -10.54
C ILE A 214 -1.29 13.43 -9.58
#